data_c3545737235dbb858b0db3649c6ba092
#
_entry.id   c3545737235dbb858b0db3649c6ba092
#
_cell.length_a   1.000
_cell.length_b   1.000
_cell.length_c   1.000
_cell.angle_alpha   90.00
_cell.angle_beta   90.00
_cell.angle_gamma   90.00
#
_symmetry.space_group_name_H-M   'P 1'
#
loop_
_entity.id
_entity.type
_entity.pdbx_description
1 polymer ?
#
loop_
_entity_poly.entity_id
_entity_poly.type
_entity_poly.pdbx_seq_one_letter_code
_entity_poly.pdbx_strand_id
1 'polypeptide(L)'
;MASAVIQHYMSEICESYLSTAASQRSTAARLMSTIVTQGLVLPAHLLPTLICMTTDRGPLLQFASSAMGLIKDLEKRYPGFLHVRITSSLIQIHYFFIRMYSLSLLQLFTDIEIDIHIHIVLTFKCSLIQFIAQSR
;
A
#
# COMPACT_ATOMS: atom_id res chain seq x y z
N MET A 1 -13.83 19.01 10.90
CA MET A 1 -12.45 19.44 11.19
C MET A 1 -11.42 18.29 11.22
N ALA A 2 -11.67 17.17 11.90
CA ALA A 2 -10.71 16.05 11.98
C ALA A 2 -10.26 15.50 10.62
N SER A 3 -11.17 15.35 9.66
CA SER A 3 -10.86 14.85 8.31
C SER A 3 -9.86 15.74 7.56
N ALA A 4 -10.01 17.06 7.63
CA ALA A 4 -9.10 17.99 6.95
C ALA A 4 -7.68 17.93 7.53
N VAL A 5 -7.55 17.81 8.84
CA VAL A 5 -6.25 17.66 9.50
C VAL A 5 -5.58 16.35 9.11
N ILE A 6 -6.33 15.24 9.14
CA ILE A 6 -5.81 13.93 8.76
C ILE A 6 -5.42 13.90 7.29
N GLN A 7 -6.19 14.52 6.40
CA GLN A 7 -5.84 14.62 4.99
C GLN A 7 -4.53 15.39 4.77
N HIS A 8 -4.29 16.44 5.56
CA HIS A 8 -3.06 17.23 5.46
C HIS A 8 -1.81 16.41 5.83
N TYR A 9 -1.91 15.53 6.84
CA TYR A 9 -0.79 14.71 7.31
C TYR A 9 -0.77 13.30 6.69
N MET A 10 -1.56 13.04 5.66
CA MET A 10 -1.71 11.70 5.11
C MET A 10 -0.43 11.16 4.48
N SER A 11 0.34 12.01 3.79
CA SER A 11 1.63 11.62 3.20
C SER A 11 2.64 11.21 4.26
N GLU A 12 2.75 11.97 5.34
CA GLU A 12 3.66 11.69 6.46
C GLU A 12 3.29 10.39 7.18
N ILE A 13 1.97 10.12 7.33
CA ILE A 13 1.48 8.87 7.91
C ILE A 13 1.87 7.69 7.02
N CYS A 14 1.68 7.81 5.70
CA CYS A 14 2.07 6.78 4.75
C CYS A 14 3.59 6.57 4.74
N GLU A 15 4.39 7.64 4.76
CA GLU A 15 5.84 7.57 4.83
C GLU A 15 6.33 6.94 6.15
N SER A 16 5.65 7.20 7.27
CA SER A 16 5.97 6.57 8.55
C SER A 16 5.81 5.05 8.53
N TYR A 17 4.86 4.54 7.73
CA TYR A 17 4.71 3.11 7.51
C TYR A 17 5.92 2.50 6.78
N LEU A 18 6.58 3.26 5.95
CA LEU A 18 7.72 2.83 5.15
C LEU A 18 9.08 2.98 5.87
N SER A 19 9.05 3.42 7.11
CA SER A 19 10.23 3.50 7.98
C SER A 19 10.86 2.12 8.21
N THR A 20 12.17 2.10 8.44
CA THR A 20 12.91 0.88 8.80
C THR A 20 12.56 0.39 10.21
N ALA A 21 12.06 1.26 11.10
CA ALA A 21 11.70 0.93 12.47
C ALA A 21 10.35 0.19 12.54
N ALA A 22 10.37 -1.08 12.96
CA ALA A 22 9.16 -1.91 13.06
C ALA A 22 8.08 -1.32 13.98
N SER A 23 8.46 -0.62 15.03
CA SER A 23 7.54 0.06 15.95
C SER A 23 6.78 1.20 15.27
N GLN A 24 7.45 2.01 14.46
CA GLN A 24 6.84 3.08 13.68
C GLN A 24 5.88 2.51 12.64
N ARG A 25 6.30 1.47 11.90
CA ARG A 25 5.45 0.77 10.92
C ARG A 25 4.18 0.22 11.55
N SER A 26 4.32 -0.42 12.72
CA SER A 26 3.19 -0.95 13.48
C SER A 26 2.19 0.15 13.87
N THR A 27 2.68 1.26 14.40
CA THR A 27 1.84 2.40 14.80
C THR A 27 1.14 3.02 13.60
N ALA A 28 1.87 3.25 12.50
CA ALA A 28 1.30 3.78 11.26
C ALA A 28 0.23 2.86 10.67
N ALA A 29 0.46 1.54 10.66
CA ALA A 29 -0.50 0.55 10.19
C ALA A 29 -1.82 0.58 10.99
N ARG A 30 -1.74 0.65 12.31
CA ARG A 30 -2.91 0.78 13.19
C ARG A 30 -3.66 2.07 12.95
N LEU A 31 -2.95 3.17 12.79
CA LEU A 31 -3.55 4.48 12.50
C LEU A 31 -4.27 4.46 11.15
N MET A 32 -3.65 3.93 10.09
CA MET A 32 -4.26 3.81 8.78
C MET A 32 -5.51 2.93 8.80
N SER A 33 -5.49 1.80 9.52
CA SER A 33 -6.68 0.96 9.71
C SER A 33 -7.83 1.74 10.31
N THR A 34 -7.57 2.55 11.33
CA THR A 34 -8.59 3.39 11.97
C THR A 34 -9.13 4.44 11.01
N ILE A 35 -8.26 5.13 10.27
CA ILE A 35 -8.62 6.17 9.30
C ILE A 35 -9.55 5.60 8.21
N VAL A 36 -9.20 4.43 7.66
CA VAL A 36 -10.00 3.75 6.63
C VAL A 36 -11.35 3.31 7.18
N THR A 37 -11.37 2.71 8.36
CA THR A 37 -12.60 2.21 8.98
C THR A 37 -13.57 3.34 9.29
N GLN A 38 -13.07 4.48 9.73
CA GLN A 38 -13.88 5.67 10.04
C GLN A 38 -14.24 6.50 8.80
N GLY A 39 -13.65 6.20 7.65
CA GLY A 39 -13.92 6.94 6.40
C GLY A 39 -13.45 8.40 6.42
N LEU A 40 -12.38 8.70 7.15
CA LEU A 40 -11.89 10.06 7.35
C LEU A 40 -11.13 10.63 6.15
N VAL A 41 -10.68 9.78 5.23
CA VAL A 41 -9.86 10.14 4.08
C VAL A 41 -10.37 9.43 2.82
N LEU A 42 -10.14 10.03 1.66
CA LEU A 42 -10.40 9.40 0.38
C LEU A 42 -9.54 8.13 0.23
N PRO A 43 -10.15 6.96 -0.02
CA PRO A 43 -9.42 5.69 -0.08
C PRO A 43 -8.31 5.66 -1.13
N ALA A 44 -8.43 6.49 -2.17
CA ALA A 44 -7.46 6.57 -3.27
C ALA A 44 -6.03 6.90 -2.80
N HIS A 45 -5.89 7.72 -1.77
CA HIS A 45 -4.59 8.11 -1.24
C HIS A 45 -3.93 7.03 -0.38
N LEU A 46 -4.76 6.18 0.24
CA LEU A 46 -4.29 5.10 1.11
C LEU A 46 -4.02 3.79 0.37
N LEU A 47 -4.65 3.61 -0.80
CA LEU A 47 -4.60 2.35 -1.52
C LEU A 47 -3.17 1.86 -1.82
N PRO A 48 -2.21 2.70 -2.26
CA PRO A 48 -0.84 2.25 -2.49
C PRO A 48 -0.20 1.66 -1.23
N THR A 49 -0.36 2.35 -0.10
CA THR A 49 0.21 1.90 1.18
C THR A 49 -0.48 0.64 1.69
N LEU A 50 -1.81 0.53 1.55
CA LEU A 50 -2.54 -0.70 1.88
C LEU A 50 -2.07 -1.89 1.05
N ILE A 51 -1.79 -1.69 -0.24
CA ILE A 51 -1.23 -2.73 -1.10
C ILE A 51 0.17 -3.14 -0.61
N CYS A 52 1.04 -2.18 -0.25
CA CYS A 52 2.34 -2.48 0.35
C CYS A 52 2.19 -3.29 1.65
N MET A 53 1.22 -2.95 2.51
CA MET A 53 0.96 -3.69 3.74
C MET A 53 0.61 -5.16 3.49
N THR A 54 -0.07 -5.48 2.38
CA THR A 54 -0.44 -6.89 2.07
C THR A 54 0.77 -7.75 1.75
N THR A 55 1.92 -7.18 1.41
CA THR A 55 3.16 -7.90 1.11
C THR A 55 4.07 -8.08 2.32
N ASP A 56 3.72 -7.51 3.46
CA ASP A 56 4.52 -7.62 4.68
C ASP A 56 4.60 -9.05 5.20
N ARG A 57 5.76 -9.38 5.77
CA ARG A 57 6.05 -10.69 6.34
C ARG A 57 6.63 -10.54 7.75
N GLY A 58 6.75 -11.67 8.44
CA GLY A 58 7.31 -11.69 9.79
C GLY A 58 6.41 -11.02 10.83
N PRO A 59 6.95 -10.15 11.69
CA PRO A 59 6.21 -9.55 12.80
C PRO A 59 5.04 -8.66 12.36
N LEU A 60 5.03 -8.22 11.09
CA LEU A 60 3.98 -7.36 10.53
C LEU A 60 2.91 -8.13 9.77
N LEU A 61 2.98 -9.46 9.73
CA LEU A 61 2.02 -10.31 9.01
C LEU A 61 0.56 -10.09 9.44
N GLN A 62 0.32 -9.77 10.71
CA GLN A 62 -1.01 -9.42 11.20
C GLN A 62 -1.61 -8.20 10.49
N PHE A 63 -0.79 -7.26 10.05
CA PHE A 63 -1.24 -6.08 9.32
C PHE A 63 -1.52 -6.40 7.85
N ALA A 64 -0.85 -7.40 7.27
CA ALA A 64 -1.11 -7.85 5.91
C ALA A 64 -2.53 -8.40 5.76
N SER A 65 -2.96 -9.27 6.68
CA SER A 65 -4.35 -9.79 6.67
C SER A 65 -5.38 -8.70 6.95
N SER A 66 -5.09 -7.77 7.86
CA SER A 66 -5.94 -6.61 8.13
C SER A 66 -6.08 -5.71 6.91
N ALA A 67 -4.97 -5.39 6.23
CA ALA A 67 -4.98 -4.57 5.02
C ALA A 67 -5.79 -5.22 3.90
N MET A 68 -5.67 -6.54 3.73
CA MET A 68 -6.47 -7.28 2.77
C MET A 68 -7.98 -7.19 3.07
N GLY A 69 -8.36 -7.27 4.35
CA GLY A 69 -9.74 -7.05 4.79
C GLY A 69 -10.24 -5.65 4.46
N LEU A 70 -9.43 -4.62 4.75
CA LEU A 70 -9.77 -3.23 4.43
C LEU A 70 -9.94 -3.00 2.92
N ILE A 71 -9.08 -3.57 2.08
CA ILE A 71 -9.19 -3.48 0.62
C ILE A 71 -10.50 -4.11 0.14
N LYS A 72 -10.87 -5.28 0.67
CA LYS A 72 -12.16 -5.93 0.36
C LYS A 72 -13.36 -5.06 0.77
N ASP A 73 -13.31 -4.46 1.94
CA ASP A 73 -14.37 -3.59 2.43
C ASP A 73 -14.49 -2.32 1.59
N LEU A 74 -13.37 -1.77 1.11
CA LEU A 74 -13.36 -0.65 0.17
C LEU A 74 -14.00 -1.03 -1.16
N GLU A 75 -13.71 -2.21 -1.71
CA GLU A 75 -14.34 -2.66 -2.96
C GLU A 75 -15.85 -2.89 -2.79
N LYS A 76 -16.30 -3.39 -1.64
CA LYS A 76 -17.74 -3.50 -1.35
C LYS A 76 -18.43 -2.16 -1.27
N ARG A 77 -17.78 -1.15 -0.66
CA ARG A 77 -18.35 0.21 -0.52
C ARG A 77 -18.32 0.98 -1.84
N TYR A 78 -17.30 0.74 -2.67
CA TYR A 78 -17.06 1.45 -3.92
C TYR A 78 -16.77 0.45 -5.05
N PRO A 79 -17.80 -0.23 -5.60
CA PRO A 79 -17.61 -1.24 -6.64
C PRO A 79 -16.87 -0.69 -7.86
N GLY A 80 -15.82 -1.41 -8.30
CA GLY A 80 -14.96 -1.00 -9.42
C GLY A 80 -13.86 0.00 -9.05
N PHE A 81 -13.84 0.50 -7.83
CA PHE A 81 -12.81 1.45 -7.37
C PHE A 81 -11.38 0.88 -7.51
N LEU A 82 -11.18 -0.37 -7.10
CA LEU A 82 -9.88 -1.02 -7.22
C LEU A 82 -9.46 -1.20 -8.67
N HIS A 83 -10.38 -1.57 -9.55
CA HIS A 83 -10.06 -1.78 -10.97
C HIS A 83 -9.50 -0.52 -11.62
N VAL A 84 -10.08 0.64 -11.33
CA VAL A 84 -9.65 1.92 -11.89
C VAL A 84 -8.35 2.43 -11.23
N ARG A 85 -8.20 2.23 -9.92
CA ARG A 85 -7.11 2.84 -9.15
C ARG A 85 -5.88 1.97 -8.97
N ILE A 86 -5.99 0.66 -9.20
CA ILE A 86 -4.90 -0.27 -8.94
C ILE A 86 -3.66 0.04 -9.80
N THR A 87 -3.83 0.40 -11.05
CA THR A 87 -2.72 0.73 -11.96
C THR A 87 -1.96 1.96 -11.46
N SER A 88 -2.68 3.03 -11.10
CA SER A 88 -2.06 4.25 -10.55
C SER A 88 -1.35 3.97 -9.22
N SER A 89 -1.96 3.13 -8.38
CA SER A 89 -1.37 2.75 -7.08
C SER A 89 -0.09 1.94 -7.26
N LEU A 90 -0.06 1.00 -8.20
CA LEU A 90 1.15 0.20 -8.50
C LEU A 90 2.28 1.06 -9.05
N ILE A 91 1.98 2.05 -9.89
CA ILE A 91 2.97 3.02 -10.37
C ILE A 91 3.56 3.81 -9.19
N GLN A 92 2.72 4.30 -8.28
CA GLN A 92 3.18 5.03 -7.09
C GLN A 92 4.05 4.15 -6.18
N ILE A 93 3.66 2.89 -5.97
CA ILE A 93 4.44 1.92 -5.20
C ILE A 93 5.81 1.69 -5.86
N HIS A 94 5.84 1.52 -7.19
CA HIS A 94 7.07 1.35 -7.94
C HIS A 94 8.02 2.54 -7.79
N TYR A 95 7.52 3.77 -7.97
CA TYR A 95 8.29 5.00 -7.73
C TYR A 95 8.81 5.08 -6.29
N PHE A 96 8.00 4.66 -5.36
CA PHE A 96 8.35 4.65 -3.94
C PHE A 96 9.49 3.67 -3.65
N PHE A 97 9.40 2.44 -4.15
CA PHE A 97 10.48 1.46 -4.01
C PHE A 97 11.78 1.92 -4.67
N ILE A 98 11.73 2.45 -5.89
CA ILE A 98 12.93 3.02 -6.55
C ILE A 98 13.56 4.10 -5.66
N ARG A 99 12.78 5.02 -5.10
CA ARG A 99 13.28 6.07 -4.22
C ARG A 99 13.93 5.51 -2.95
N MET A 100 13.32 4.51 -2.35
CA MET A 100 13.84 3.87 -1.13
C MET A 100 15.14 3.11 -1.40
N TYR A 101 15.21 2.36 -2.50
CA TYR A 101 16.40 1.60 -2.87
C TYR A 101 17.51 2.48 -3.45
N SER A 102 17.20 3.56 -4.17
CA SER A 102 18.22 4.48 -4.69
C SER A 102 18.97 5.21 -3.57
N LEU A 103 18.35 5.42 -2.41
CA LEU A 103 19.02 5.95 -1.22
C LEU A 103 19.93 4.93 -0.53
N SER A 104 19.67 3.62 -0.72
CA SER A 104 20.45 2.55 -0.09
C SER A 104 21.52 1.93 -1.01
N LEU A 105 21.39 2.01 -2.32
CA LEU A 105 22.17 1.21 -3.29
C LEU A 105 22.67 2.01 -4.49
N LEU A 106 23.07 3.25 -4.29
CA LEU A 106 23.55 4.13 -5.38
C LEU A 106 24.80 3.63 -6.11
N GLN A 107 25.24 2.38 -5.89
CA GLN A 107 26.53 1.94 -6.46
C GLN A 107 26.60 0.58 -7.17
N LEU A 108 25.62 -0.32 -7.19
CA LEU A 108 25.93 -1.66 -7.73
C LEU A 108 24.92 -2.42 -8.62
N PHE A 109 23.62 -2.11 -8.69
CA PHE A 109 22.67 -2.98 -9.43
C PHE A 109 21.50 -2.23 -10.09
N THR A 110 21.70 -1.56 -11.22
CA THR A 110 20.63 -0.81 -11.90
C THR A 110 19.76 -1.66 -12.87
N ASP A 111 20.24 -2.75 -13.41
CA ASP A 111 19.54 -3.43 -14.51
C ASP A 111 18.76 -4.70 -14.11
N ILE A 112 19.27 -5.47 -13.16
CA ILE A 112 18.62 -6.74 -12.75
C ILE A 112 17.44 -6.50 -11.79
N GLU A 113 17.51 -5.48 -10.95
CA GLU A 113 16.44 -5.18 -9.98
C GLU A 113 15.18 -4.60 -10.62
N ILE A 114 15.31 -3.86 -11.71
CA ILE A 114 14.17 -3.28 -12.43
C ILE A 114 13.29 -4.40 -13.01
N ASP A 115 13.88 -5.42 -13.60
CA ASP A 115 13.14 -6.56 -14.17
C ASP A 115 12.44 -7.40 -13.10
N ILE A 116 13.10 -7.63 -11.96
CA ILE A 116 12.50 -8.36 -10.82
C ILE A 116 11.34 -7.56 -10.22
N HIS A 117 11.49 -6.23 -10.07
CA HIS A 117 10.42 -5.37 -9.59
C HIS A 117 9.22 -5.30 -10.52
N ILE A 118 9.45 -5.18 -11.82
CA ILE A 118 8.38 -5.20 -12.83
C ILE A 118 7.64 -6.55 -12.78
N HIS A 119 8.38 -7.65 -12.66
CA HIS A 119 7.79 -8.98 -12.56
C HIS A 119 6.97 -9.16 -11.29
N ILE A 120 7.46 -8.68 -10.14
CA ILE A 120 6.72 -8.71 -8.87
C ILE A 120 5.44 -7.87 -8.95
N VAL A 121 5.53 -6.65 -9.49
CA VAL A 121 4.37 -5.76 -9.66
C VAL A 121 3.34 -6.36 -10.59
N LEU A 122 3.75 -6.98 -11.71
CA LEU A 122 2.86 -7.64 -12.65
C LEU A 122 2.22 -8.89 -12.04
N THR A 123 2.99 -9.71 -11.34
CA THR A 123 2.49 -10.93 -10.67
C THR A 123 1.48 -10.56 -9.57
N PHE A 124 1.77 -9.52 -8.80
CA PHE A 124 0.88 -9.03 -7.76
C PHE A 124 -0.42 -8.45 -8.35
N LYS A 125 -0.32 -7.71 -9.48
CA LYS A 125 -1.48 -7.21 -10.22
C LYS A 125 -2.38 -8.34 -10.66
N CYS A 126 -1.83 -9.40 -11.24
CA CYS A 126 -2.59 -10.58 -11.67
C CYS A 126 -3.24 -11.30 -10.50
N SER A 127 -2.51 -11.53 -9.40
CA SER A 127 -3.04 -12.16 -8.18
C SER A 127 -4.17 -11.36 -7.56
N LEU A 128 -4.03 -10.04 -7.49
CA LEU A 128 -5.04 -9.17 -6.90
C LEU A 128 -6.30 -9.10 -7.78
N ILE A 129 -6.15 -9.04 -9.10
CA ILE A 129 -7.27 -9.07 -10.05
C ILE A 129 -8.01 -10.40 -9.97
N GLN A 130 -7.29 -11.53 -9.93
CA GLN A 130 -7.90 -12.86 -9.75
C GLN A 130 -8.63 -12.97 -8.42
N PHE A 131 -8.04 -12.46 -7.35
CA PHE A 131 -8.65 -12.46 -6.02
C PHE A 131 -9.95 -11.64 -5.98
N ILE A 132 -9.99 -10.48 -6.63
CA ILE A 132 -11.19 -9.65 -6.74
C ILE A 132 -12.24 -10.34 -7.61
N ALA A 133 -11.84 -11.00 -8.69
CA ALA A 133 -12.75 -11.74 -9.56
C ALA A 133 -13.41 -12.95 -8.86
N GLN A 134 -12.69 -13.63 -7.95
CA GLN A 134 -13.22 -14.76 -7.16
C GLN A 134 -14.12 -14.31 -6.00
N SER A 135 -14.09 -13.03 -5.61
CA SER A 135 -14.90 -12.49 -4.50
C SER A 135 -16.24 -11.90 -4.95
N ARG A 136 -16.56 -12.01 -6.26
CA ARG A 136 -17.88 -11.70 -6.84
C ARG A 136 -18.72 -12.96 -6.98
#